data_fe3eb19d70d1ee93d8e4c81d1420555a
#
_entry.id   fe3eb19d70d1ee93d8e4c81d1420555a
#
_cell.length_a   1.000
_cell.length_b   1.000
_cell.length_c   1.000
_cell.angle_alpha   90.00
_cell.angle_beta   90.00
_cell.angle_gamma   90.00
#
_symmetry.space_group_name_H-M   'P 1'
#
loop_
_entity.id
_entity.type
_entity.pdbx_description
1 polymer ?
#
loop_
_entity_poly.entity_id
_entity_poly.type
_entity_poly.pdbx_seq_one_letter_code
_entity_poly.pdbx_strand_id
1 'polypeptide(L)'
;NAHALLPADAKKFVKAKLTMGKKALSEHKFVNLFSEKGLAEFMTTGEIFELPRNSYTFPTLAERKIMLQIMISLCENGMADYRIIKNDYFAVSKNLCINISDNTSLNIIARNNCFSDFSYLKISETSLVQAFWDYFQHFIDSDAVCSHEETIEILRSYL
;
A
#
# COMPACT_ATOMS: atom_id res chain seq x y z
N ASN A 1 -20.49 -9.12 -6.18
CA ASN A 1 -19.08 -9.04 -6.56
C ASN A 1 -18.70 -7.55 -6.62
N ALA A 2 -18.10 -7.02 -5.53
CA ALA A 2 -17.81 -5.58 -5.37
C ALA A 2 -16.96 -5.01 -6.53
N HIS A 3 -16.01 -5.80 -7.04
CA HIS A 3 -15.17 -5.42 -8.18
C HIS A 3 -15.98 -5.05 -9.44
N ALA A 4 -17.15 -5.64 -9.65
CA ALA A 4 -18.00 -5.35 -10.81
C ALA A 4 -18.56 -3.92 -10.81
N LEU A 5 -18.67 -3.30 -9.63
CA LEU A 5 -19.20 -1.95 -9.44
C LEU A 5 -18.21 -0.82 -9.70
N LEU A 6 -16.90 -1.14 -9.82
CA LEU A 6 -15.87 -0.14 -10.06
C LEU A 6 -15.90 0.36 -11.51
N PRO A 7 -15.56 1.64 -11.76
CA PRO A 7 -15.29 2.17 -13.09
C PRO A 7 -14.18 1.40 -13.81
N ALA A 8 -14.14 1.50 -15.14
CA ALA A 8 -13.21 0.72 -15.97
C ALA A 8 -11.73 0.93 -15.61
N ASP A 9 -11.33 2.16 -15.33
CA ASP A 9 -9.94 2.49 -14.96
C ASP A 9 -9.57 1.97 -13.57
N ALA A 10 -10.51 2.06 -12.62
CA ALA A 10 -10.33 1.46 -11.29
C ALA A 10 -10.26 -0.08 -11.38
N LYS A 11 -11.08 -0.72 -12.23
CA LYS A 11 -10.97 -2.16 -12.50
C LYS A 11 -9.61 -2.54 -13.06
N LYS A 12 -9.09 -1.75 -13.99
CA LYS A 12 -7.76 -1.97 -14.59
C LYS A 12 -6.65 -1.87 -13.54
N PHE A 13 -6.72 -0.85 -12.67
CA PHE A 13 -5.78 -0.69 -11.55
C PHE A 13 -5.85 -1.86 -10.57
N VAL A 14 -7.05 -2.20 -10.09
CA VAL A 14 -7.25 -3.33 -9.16
C VAL A 14 -6.79 -4.63 -9.79
N LYS A 15 -7.09 -4.88 -11.08
CA LYS A 15 -6.61 -6.06 -11.80
C LYS A 15 -5.08 -6.11 -11.87
N ALA A 16 -4.42 -4.99 -12.13
CA ALA A 16 -2.96 -4.91 -12.14
C ALA A 16 -2.37 -5.22 -10.75
N LYS A 17 -2.91 -4.62 -9.69
CA LYS A 17 -2.50 -4.90 -8.28
C LYS A 17 -2.74 -6.37 -7.90
N LEU A 18 -3.88 -6.95 -8.29
CA LEU A 18 -4.18 -8.37 -8.06
C LEU A 18 -3.21 -9.30 -8.80
N THR A 19 -2.86 -8.97 -10.04
CA THR A 19 -1.91 -9.77 -10.83
C THR A 19 -0.52 -9.69 -10.22
N MET A 20 -0.07 -8.51 -9.81
CA MET A 20 1.20 -8.31 -9.09
C MET A 20 1.19 -9.05 -7.74
N GLY A 21 0.10 -8.93 -6.98
CA GLY A 21 -0.06 -9.61 -5.71
C GLY A 21 -0.02 -11.14 -5.85
N LYS A 22 -0.73 -11.71 -6.82
CA LYS A 22 -0.71 -13.16 -7.08
C LYS A 22 0.70 -13.66 -7.44
N LYS A 23 1.41 -12.92 -8.27
CA LYS A 23 2.80 -13.26 -8.61
C LYS A 23 3.72 -13.14 -7.41
N ALA A 24 3.63 -12.04 -6.65
CA ALA A 24 4.43 -11.82 -5.45
C ALA A 24 4.13 -12.90 -4.37
N LEU A 25 2.87 -13.25 -4.16
CA LEU A 25 2.46 -14.28 -3.19
C LEU A 25 2.88 -15.70 -3.59
N SER A 26 3.00 -15.98 -4.91
CA SER A 26 3.50 -17.28 -5.36
C SER A 26 5.02 -17.45 -5.21
N GLU A 27 5.73 -16.34 -5.13
CA GLU A 27 7.19 -16.31 -5.13
C GLU A 27 7.77 -15.75 -3.81
N HIS A 28 7.10 -14.77 -3.17
CA HIS A 28 7.58 -14.09 -1.96
C HIS A 28 6.43 -13.47 -1.14
N LYS A 29 6.65 -13.29 0.17
CA LYS A 29 5.74 -12.55 1.04
C LYS A 29 5.78 -11.06 0.71
N PHE A 30 4.72 -10.53 0.14
CA PHE A 30 4.58 -9.10 -0.14
C PHE A 30 3.73 -8.44 0.94
N VAL A 31 4.35 -7.55 1.72
CA VAL A 31 3.66 -6.75 2.72
C VAL A 31 3.51 -5.32 2.23
N ASN A 32 2.29 -4.80 2.26
CA ASN A 32 2.00 -3.40 2.00
C ASN A 32 1.84 -2.64 3.32
N LEU A 33 2.72 -1.68 3.55
CA LEU A 33 2.64 -0.81 4.71
C LEU A 33 2.05 0.54 4.31
N PHE A 34 1.09 1.02 5.08
CA PHE A 34 0.56 2.37 4.96
C PHE A 34 0.20 2.93 6.34
N SER A 35 0.21 4.24 6.48
CA SER A 35 -0.11 4.86 7.76
C SER A 35 -1.63 4.97 7.94
N GLU A 36 -2.07 4.94 9.19
CA GLU A 36 -3.46 5.24 9.56
C GLU A 36 -3.90 6.63 9.04
N LYS A 37 -2.98 7.61 9.10
CA LYS A 37 -3.20 8.93 8.51
C LYS A 37 -3.37 8.87 6.99
N GLY A 38 -2.58 8.07 6.29
CA GLY A 38 -2.71 7.85 4.84
C GLY A 38 -4.05 7.21 4.48
N LEU A 39 -4.54 6.28 5.29
CA LEU A 39 -5.86 5.70 5.14
C LEU A 39 -6.97 6.74 5.34
N ALA A 40 -6.90 7.55 6.39
CA ALA A 40 -7.86 8.63 6.66
C ALA A 40 -7.86 9.67 5.52
N GLU A 41 -6.69 10.02 4.99
CA GLU A 41 -6.58 10.91 3.84
C GLU A 41 -7.19 10.30 2.57
N PHE A 42 -6.93 9.02 2.29
CA PHE A 42 -7.59 8.29 1.21
C PHE A 42 -9.12 8.30 1.36
N MET A 43 -9.62 8.02 2.56
CA MET A 43 -11.06 8.04 2.83
C MET A 43 -11.68 9.44 2.70
N THR A 44 -10.91 10.49 2.84
CA THR A 44 -11.36 11.89 2.68
C THR A 44 -11.27 12.36 1.24
N THR A 45 -10.15 12.09 0.56
CA THR A 45 -9.84 12.67 -0.76
C THR A 45 -10.06 11.70 -1.92
N GLY A 46 -9.95 10.40 -1.67
CA GLY A 46 -9.92 9.35 -2.69
C GLY A 46 -8.59 9.26 -3.45
N GLU A 47 -7.58 10.00 -3.04
CA GLU A 47 -6.25 9.94 -3.63
C GLU A 47 -5.43 8.81 -3.03
N ILE A 48 -4.77 8.04 -3.89
CA ILE A 48 -3.78 7.05 -3.48
C ILE A 48 -2.40 7.68 -3.63
N PHE A 49 -1.66 7.79 -2.53
CA PHE A 49 -0.35 8.45 -2.49
C PHE A 49 0.65 7.90 -3.53
N GLU A 50 0.67 6.60 -3.72
CA GLU A 50 1.60 5.91 -4.62
C GLU A 50 1.33 6.16 -6.12
N LEU A 51 0.21 6.81 -6.45
CA LEU A 51 -0.17 7.07 -7.83
C LEU A 51 0.11 8.52 -8.22
N PRO A 52 0.53 8.79 -9.47
CA PRO A 52 0.59 10.14 -10.00
C PRO A 52 -0.74 10.88 -9.82
N ARG A 53 -0.69 12.20 -9.56
CA ARG A 53 -1.91 13.02 -9.37
C ARG A 53 -2.90 12.92 -10.53
N ASN A 54 -2.42 12.64 -11.74
CA ASN A 54 -3.25 12.44 -12.93
C ASN A 54 -3.73 10.99 -13.09
N SER A 55 -3.42 10.12 -12.13
CA SER A 55 -3.96 8.78 -12.09
C SER A 55 -5.37 8.79 -11.55
N TYR A 56 -6.03 7.64 -11.64
CA TYR A 56 -7.39 7.50 -11.14
C TYR A 56 -7.48 7.86 -9.65
N THR A 57 -8.42 8.74 -9.31
CA THR A 57 -8.86 8.99 -7.95
C THR A 57 -10.20 8.31 -7.71
N PHE A 58 -10.51 8.01 -6.45
CA PHE A 58 -11.80 7.45 -6.05
C PHE A 58 -12.72 8.60 -5.58
N PRO A 59 -13.47 9.26 -6.48
CA PRO A 59 -14.13 10.52 -6.17
C PRO A 59 -15.26 10.37 -5.14
N THR A 60 -15.92 9.21 -5.13
CA THR A 60 -17.07 8.99 -4.23
C THR A 60 -16.68 8.14 -3.02
N LEU A 61 -17.36 8.39 -1.89
CA LEU A 61 -17.20 7.57 -0.69
C LEU A 61 -17.55 6.10 -0.95
N ALA A 62 -18.56 5.86 -1.82
CA ALA A 62 -18.93 4.49 -2.19
C ALA A 62 -17.80 3.73 -2.87
N GLU A 63 -17.08 4.36 -3.79
CA GLU A 63 -15.91 3.75 -4.45
C GLU A 63 -14.78 3.47 -3.48
N ARG A 64 -14.52 4.38 -2.53
CA ARG A 64 -13.50 4.21 -1.48
C ARG A 64 -13.84 3.01 -0.59
N LYS A 65 -15.10 2.90 -0.15
CA LYS A 65 -15.58 1.75 0.63
C LYS A 65 -15.46 0.44 -0.15
N ILE A 66 -15.78 0.43 -1.44
CA ILE A 66 -15.58 -0.76 -2.30
C ILE A 66 -14.09 -1.14 -2.34
N MET A 67 -13.19 -0.16 -2.43
CA MET A 67 -11.75 -0.44 -2.41
C MET A 67 -11.31 -1.07 -1.09
N LEU A 68 -11.79 -0.56 0.06
CA LEU A 68 -11.51 -1.17 1.35
C LEU A 68 -12.06 -2.60 1.46
N GLN A 69 -13.27 -2.86 0.96
CA GLN A 69 -13.83 -4.21 0.92
C GLN A 69 -12.96 -5.17 0.11
N ILE A 70 -12.39 -4.69 -1.00
CA ILE A 70 -11.45 -5.48 -1.81
C ILE A 70 -10.16 -5.75 -1.02
N MET A 71 -9.58 -4.75 -0.36
CA MET A 71 -8.38 -4.91 0.47
C MET A 71 -8.62 -5.93 1.60
N ILE A 72 -9.71 -5.81 2.33
CA ILE A 72 -10.10 -6.76 3.38
C ILE A 72 -10.23 -8.17 2.81
N SER A 73 -10.96 -8.33 1.71
CA SER A 73 -11.12 -9.65 1.06
C SER A 73 -9.79 -10.25 0.60
N LEU A 74 -8.84 -9.43 0.13
CA LEU A 74 -7.51 -9.89 -0.25
C LEU A 74 -6.70 -10.37 0.96
N CYS A 75 -6.79 -9.65 2.08
CA CYS A 75 -6.18 -10.06 3.34
C CYS A 75 -6.77 -11.38 3.84
N GLU A 76 -8.08 -11.46 3.99
CA GLU A 76 -8.79 -12.64 4.50
C GLU A 76 -8.53 -13.91 3.68
N ASN A 77 -8.31 -13.75 2.38
CA ASN A 77 -7.98 -14.87 1.48
C ASN A 77 -6.46 -15.13 1.33
N GLY A 78 -5.62 -14.44 2.09
CA GLY A 78 -4.16 -14.59 2.03
C GLY A 78 -3.53 -14.18 0.69
N MET A 79 -4.26 -13.38 -0.13
CA MET A 79 -3.77 -12.89 -1.42
C MET A 79 -2.97 -11.59 -1.33
N ALA A 80 -3.00 -10.92 -0.19
CA ALA A 80 -2.17 -9.77 0.14
C ALA A 80 -2.03 -9.66 1.65
N ASP A 81 -0.93 -9.10 2.11
CA ASP A 81 -0.73 -8.70 3.50
C ASP A 81 -0.65 -7.17 3.56
N TYR A 82 -1.74 -6.55 4.00
CA TYR A 82 -1.79 -5.12 4.27
C TYR A 82 -1.59 -4.91 5.76
N ARG A 83 -0.73 -3.94 6.11
CA ARG A 83 -0.45 -3.59 7.50
C ARG A 83 -0.53 -2.07 7.67
N ILE A 84 -1.09 -1.65 8.80
CA ILE A 84 -1.18 -0.25 9.18
C ILE A 84 -0.07 0.11 10.16
N ILE A 85 0.66 1.17 9.86
CA ILE A 85 1.63 1.80 10.75
C ILE A 85 0.87 2.74 11.68
N LYS A 86 1.00 2.52 13.00
CA LYS A 86 0.39 3.36 14.04
C LYS A 86 0.98 4.77 14.00
N ASN A 87 0.13 5.78 14.10
CA ASN A 87 0.52 7.19 13.92
C ASN A 87 1.59 7.69 14.90
N ASP A 88 1.67 7.10 16.09
CA ASP A 88 2.57 7.56 17.15
C ASP A 88 4.03 7.14 16.94
N TYR A 89 4.29 6.21 16.02
CA TYR A 89 5.60 5.60 15.84
C TYR A 89 6.37 6.07 14.61
N PHE A 90 5.71 6.67 13.63
CA PHE A 90 6.38 7.02 12.38
C PHE A 90 5.82 8.30 11.78
N ALA A 91 6.64 9.35 11.74
CA ALA A 91 6.37 10.50 10.88
C ALA A 91 6.57 10.08 9.41
N VAL A 92 5.71 9.21 8.91
CA VAL A 92 5.75 8.81 7.51
C VAL A 92 5.51 10.05 6.68
N SER A 93 6.54 10.47 5.97
CA SER A 93 6.35 11.50 4.96
C SER A 93 5.39 10.95 3.92
N LYS A 94 4.21 11.57 3.79
CA LYS A 94 3.27 11.26 2.71
C LYS A 94 3.86 11.46 1.31
N ASN A 95 5.10 11.85 1.23
CA ASN A 95 5.86 12.12 0.02
C ASN A 95 6.91 11.06 -0.28
N LEU A 96 7.01 10.02 0.53
CA LEU A 96 7.98 8.96 0.37
C LEU A 96 7.31 7.60 0.36
N CYS A 97 7.52 6.83 -0.70
CA CYS A 97 7.15 5.42 -0.78
C CYS A 97 8.41 4.58 -0.96
N ILE A 98 8.52 3.51 -0.19
CA ILE A 98 9.65 2.58 -0.27
C ILE A 98 9.10 1.21 -0.65
N ASN A 99 9.65 0.63 -1.71
CA ASN A 99 9.31 -0.68 -2.21
C ASN A 99 10.55 -1.57 -2.23
N ILE A 100 10.49 -2.71 -1.58
CA ILE A 100 11.54 -3.75 -1.66
C ILE A 100 10.97 -4.92 -2.45
N SER A 101 11.63 -5.28 -3.55
CA SER A 101 11.20 -6.38 -4.41
C SER A 101 12.19 -7.53 -4.33
N ASP A 102 11.70 -8.67 -3.85
CA ASP A 102 12.40 -9.97 -3.94
C ASP A 102 13.82 -10.00 -3.38
N ASN A 103 14.14 -9.19 -2.38
CA ASN A 103 15.50 -8.99 -1.87
C ASN A 103 16.51 -8.60 -2.96
N THR A 104 16.04 -8.18 -4.13
CA THR A 104 16.89 -7.88 -5.28
C THR A 104 16.99 -6.40 -5.60
N SER A 105 15.98 -5.63 -5.20
CA SER A 105 15.98 -4.19 -5.43
C SER A 105 15.16 -3.44 -4.39
N LEU A 106 15.68 -2.29 -3.99
CA LEU A 106 15.00 -1.27 -3.20
C LEU A 106 14.64 -0.11 -4.11
N ASN A 107 13.38 0.26 -4.13
CA ASN A 107 12.90 1.38 -4.90
C ASN A 107 12.39 2.45 -3.94
N ILE A 108 12.93 3.65 -4.04
CA ILE A 108 12.51 4.83 -3.28
C ILE A 108 11.81 5.78 -4.24
N ILE A 109 10.56 6.08 -3.97
CA ILE A 109 9.75 6.98 -4.77
C ILE A 109 9.44 8.18 -3.90
N ALA A 110 9.92 9.35 -4.30
CA ALA A 110 9.63 10.61 -3.64
C ALA A 110 8.68 11.45 -4.48
N ARG A 111 7.62 11.94 -3.85
CA ARG A 111 6.65 12.85 -4.47
C ARG A 111 6.94 14.27 -4.04
N ASN A 112 7.04 15.19 -4.98
CA ASN A 112 7.10 16.61 -4.66
C ASN A 112 5.70 17.16 -4.43
N ASN A 113 5.48 17.84 -3.30
CA ASN A 113 4.17 18.43 -2.94
C ASN A 113 3.63 19.43 -3.97
N CYS A 114 4.50 20.02 -4.78
CA CYS A 114 4.14 21.07 -5.73
C CYS A 114 3.97 20.59 -7.17
N PHE A 115 4.34 19.36 -7.51
CA PHE A 115 4.41 18.92 -8.90
C PHE A 115 3.89 17.50 -9.08
N SER A 116 3.44 17.22 -10.30
CA SER A 116 2.99 15.90 -10.75
C SER A 116 4.13 14.87 -10.89
N ASP A 117 5.37 15.27 -10.62
CA ASP A 117 6.55 14.48 -10.91
C ASP A 117 7.01 13.68 -9.69
N PHE A 118 7.45 12.44 -9.97
CA PHE A 118 8.10 11.57 -9.00
C PHE A 118 9.60 11.56 -9.24
N SER A 119 10.36 11.63 -8.14
CA SER A 119 11.76 11.22 -8.15
C SER A 119 11.83 9.74 -7.82
N TYR A 120 12.56 8.99 -8.60
CA TYR A 120 12.70 7.55 -8.46
C TYR A 120 14.16 7.18 -8.32
N LEU A 121 14.47 6.44 -7.25
CA LEU A 121 15.79 5.87 -7.01
C LEU A 121 15.66 4.36 -6.90
N LYS A 122 16.35 3.63 -7.76
CA LYS A 122 16.48 2.17 -7.66
C LYS A 122 17.87 1.82 -7.15
N ILE A 123 17.91 1.01 -6.11
CA ILE A 123 19.13 0.46 -5.52
C ILE A 123 19.09 -1.05 -5.73
N SER A 124 20.16 -1.59 -6.32
CA SER A 124 20.30 -3.03 -6.59
C SER A 124 21.58 -3.62 -5.98
N GLU A 125 22.23 -2.86 -5.09
CA GLU A 125 23.38 -3.35 -4.33
C GLU A 125 22.87 -4.31 -3.25
N THR A 126 23.33 -5.57 -3.30
CA THR A 126 22.77 -6.69 -2.54
C THR A 126 22.83 -6.48 -1.03
N SER A 127 23.96 -6.00 -0.51
CA SER A 127 24.12 -5.83 0.95
C SER A 127 23.22 -4.71 1.48
N LEU A 128 23.03 -3.66 0.70
CA LEU A 128 22.15 -2.55 1.05
C LEU A 128 20.68 -2.99 1.01
N VAL A 129 20.30 -3.72 -0.04
CA VAL A 129 18.93 -4.27 -0.16
C VAL A 129 18.64 -5.23 0.99
N GLN A 130 19.59 -6.11 1.35
CA GLN A 130 19.43 -7.04 2.47
C GLN A 130 19.29 -6.31 3.80
N ALA A 131 20.13 -5.29 4.05
CA ALA A 131 20.05 -4.50 5.28
C ALA A 131 18.69 -3.79 5.44
N PHE A 132 18.13 -3.24 4.34
CA PHE A 132 16.79 -2.67 4.33
C PHE A 132 15.71 -3.73 4.54
N TRP A 133 15.86 -4.90 3.95
CA TRP A 133 14.92 -6.02 4.13
C TRP A 133 14.87 -6.44 5.60
N ASP A 134 16.02 -6.67 6.23
CA ASP A 134 16.12 -7.05 7.63
C ASP A 134 15.52 -5.98 8.55
N TYR A 135 15.79 -4.71 8.27
CA TYR A 135 15.17 -3.58 8.97
C TYR A 135 13.64 -3.61 8.85
N PHE A 136 13.12 -3.82 7.63
CA PHE A 136 11.67 -3.88 7.41
C PHE A 136 11.02 -5.06 8.10
N GLN A 137 11.65 -6.23 8.14
CA GLN A 137 11.11 -7.37 8.87
C GLN A 137 10.99 -7.05 10.37
N HIS A 138 12.03 -6.50 10.97
CA HIS A 138 11.97 -6.06 12.37
C HIS A 138 10.91 -4.99 12.62
N PHE A 139 10.73 -4.08 11.67
CA PHE A 139 9.72 -3.03 11.77
C PHE A 139 8.30 -3.60 11.67
N ILE A 140 8.04 -4.52 10.76
CA ILE A 140 6.74 -5.19 10.59
C ILE A 140 6.36 -5.97 11.86
N ASP A 141 7.35 -6.59 12.52
CA ASP A 141 7.15 -7.38 13.73
C ASP A 141 7.13 -6.54 15.02
N SER A 142 7.28 -5.22 14.91
CA SER A 142 7.27 -4.31 16.06
C SER A 142 5.88 -3.84 16.44
N ASP A 143 5.75 -3.28 17.65
CA ASP A 143 4.52 -2.65 18.14
C ASP A 143 4.08 -1.41 17.33
N ALA A 144 4.96 -0.91 16.46
CA ALA A 144 4.67 0.22 15.58
C ALA A 144 3.73 -0.14 14.42
N VAL A 145 3.57 -1.43 14.15
CA VAL A 145 2.74 -1.94 13.04
C VAL A 145 1.59 -2.77 13.60
N CYS A 146 0.39 -2.51 13.11
CA CYS A 146 -0.77 -3.31 13.47
C CYS A 146 -0.62 -4.76 13.01
N SER A 147 -1.13 -5.70 13.79
CA SER A 147 -1.27 -7.08 13.35
C SER A 147 -2.18 -7.15 12.11
N HIS A 148 -2.24 -8.32 11.50
CA HIS A 148 -3.13 -8.56 10.37
C HIS A 148 -4.60 -8.36 10.77
N GLU A 149 -4.99 -8.89 11.92
CA GLU A 149 -6.34 -8.81 12.48
C GLU A 149 -6.70 -7.36 12.84
N GLU A 150 -5.81 -6.65 13.55
CA GLU A 150 -6.01 -5.23 13.88
C GLU A 150 -6.17 -4.38 12.62
N THR A 151 -5.37 -4.65 11.58
CA THR A 151 -5.48 -3.94 10.29
C THR A 151 -6.86 -4.15 9.65
N ILE A 152 -7.35 -5.38 9.61
CA ILE A 152 -8.69 -5.69 9.09
C ILE A 152 -9.78 -4.98 9.89
N GLU A 153 -9.67 -4.95 11.22
CA GLU A 153 -10.62 -4.25 12.09
C GLU A 153 -10.65 -2.74 11.80
N ILE A 154 -9.47 -2.12 11.67
CA ILE A 154 -9.38 -0.70 11.30
C ILE A 154 -10.00 -0.45 9.93
N LEU A 155 -9.68 -1.26 8.91
CA LEU A 155 -10.27 -1.12 7.58
C LEU A 155 -11.81 -1.23 7.63
N ARG A 156 -12.34 -2.17 8.42
CA ARG A 156 -13.78 -2.35 8.61
C ARG A 156 -14.45 -1.16 9.29
N SER A 157 -13.75 -0.46 10.18
CA SER A 157 -14.30 0.71 10.88
C SER A 157 -14.66 1.87 9.95
N TYR A 158 -14.11 1.89 8.73
CA TYR A 158 -14.42 2.87 7.69
C TYR A 158 -15.58 2.46 6.76
N LEU A 159 -16.09 1.24 6.86
CA LEU A 159 -17.22 0.75 6.05
C LEU A 159 -18.56 1.13 6.63
#